data_53948252c4672d2a70a4bab8e1b40e2b
#
_entry.id   53948252c4672d2a70a4bab8e1b40e2b
#
_cell.length_a   1.000
_cell.length_b   1.000
_cell.length_c   1.000
_cell.angle_alpha   90.00
_cell.angle_beta   90.00
_cell.angle_gamma   90.00
#
_symmetry.space_group_name_H-M   'P 1'
#
loop_
_entity.id
_entity.type
_entity.pdbx_description
1 polymer ?
#
loop_
_entity_poly.entity_id
_entity_poly.type
_entity_poly.pdbx_seq_one_letter_code
_entity_poly.pdbx_strand_id
1 'polypeptide(L)'
;MRIGIYGGTFNPIHRGHLTAARAAMDALGLDRLLLIPASVPPHKALPQGSAEPADRLEMAALACAQLGPKAQALDTELRRTGPSYTVDTLRQLRMEHPEDELWLLMGTDMFLSLERWYHASDILSLAHIGAFDRAHPQPGEDLAAQKRLLETKYGATVAIIANRQVIDLSSTQVREALAAGRGRDLLTDPVYGYIQRRGLYGVHTDLHHLTPD
;
A
#
# COMPACT_ATOMS: atom_id res chain seq x y z
N MET A 1 -12.18 11.17 13.92
CA MET A 1 -11.89 11.19 12.46
C MET A 1 -11.86 9.75 11.94
N ARG A 2 -11.98 9.58 10.61
CA ARG A 2 -11.75 8.30 9.93
C ARG A 2 -10.36 8.30 9.28
N ILE A 3 -9.49 7.42 9.75
CA ILE A 3 -8.10 7.34 9.31
C ILE A 3 -7.89 6.03 8.56
N GLY A 4 -7.61 6.12 7.24
CA GLY A 4 -7.20 4.99 6.43
C GLY A 4 -5.71 4.68 6.65
N ILE A 5 -5.39 3.41 6.81
CA ILE A 5 -4.02 2.90 6.99
C ILE A 5 -3.75 1.96 5.82
N TYR A 6 -2.90 2.38 4.91
CA TYR A 6 -2.54 1.60 3.74
C TYR A 6 -1.07 1.20 3.84
N GLY A 7 -0.86 0.03 4.42
CA GLY A 7 0.46 -0.60 4.50
C GLY A 7 0.85 -1.31 3.20
N GLY A 8 2.13 -1.33 2.91
CA GLY A 8 2.62 -2.06 1.73
C GLY A 8 4.13 -1.98 1.59
N THR A 9 4.69 -2.86 0.79
CA THR A 9 6.12 -2.78 0.46
C THR A 9 6.43 -1.54 -0.38
N PHE A 10 5.51 -1.15 -1.30
CA PHE A 10 5.66 -0.02 -2.23
C PHE A 10 7.01 -0.01 -2.96
N ASN A 11 7.28 -1.09 -3.69
CA ASN A 11 8.58 -1.32 -4.34
C ASN A 11 8.49 -1.48 -5.89
N PRO A 12 8.16 -0.39 -6.63
CA PRO A 12 7.72 0.92 -6.18
C PRO A 12 6.21 1.01 -5.92
N ILE A 13 5.76 2.12 -5.34
CA ILE A 13 4.37 2.55 -5.39
C ILE A 13 4.02 2.91 -6.84
N HIS A 14 2.80 2.61 -7.27
CA HIS A 14 2.37 2.76 -8.66
C HIS A 14 0.91 3.21 -8.78
N ARG A 15 0.45 3.51 -10.00
CA ARG A 15 -0.92 4.01 -10.25
C ARG A 15 -2.01 3.10 -9.68
N GLY A 16 -1.81 1.77 -9.68
CA GLY A 16 -2.75 0.84 -9.07
C GLY A 16 -2.96 1.10 -7.57
N HIS A 17 -1.88 1.39 -6.82
CA HIS A 17 -2.00 1.76 -5.41
C HIS A 17 -2.75 3.08 -5.22
N LEU A 18 -2.50 4.08 -6.08
CA LEU A 18 -3.17 5.38 -5.97
C LEU A 18 -4.65 5.28 -6.31
N THR A 19 -5.01 4.48 -7.31
CA THR A 19 -6.41 4.25 -7.67
C THR A 19 -7.17 3.57 -6.54
N ALA A 20 -6.57 2.53 -5.93
CA ALA A 20 -7.12 1.86 -4.76
C ALA A 20 -7.26 2.83 -3.56
N ALA A 21 -6.23 3.64 -3.30
CA ALA A 21 -6.24 4.64 -2.24
C ALA A 21 -7.38 5.66 -2.42
N ARG A 22 -7.57 6.21 -3.63
CA ARG A 22 -8.69 7.12 -3.94
C ARG A 22 -10.05 6.47 -3.72
N ALA A 23 -10.23 5.24 -4.23
CA ALA A 23 -11.46 4.49 -4.04
C ALA A 23 -11.79 4.30 -2.56
N ALA A 24 -10.79 4.01 -1.71
CA ALA A 24 -10.98 3.89 -0.28
C ALA A 24 -11.33 5.22 0.38
N MET A 25 -10.64 6.30 0.02
CA MET A 25 -10.91 7.64 0.55
C MET A 25 -12.36 8.05 0.28
N ASP A 26 -12.85 7.80 -0.93
CA ASP A 26 -14.21 8.14 -1.34
C ASP A 26 -15.25 7.22 -0.69
N ALA A 27 -15.06 5.90 -0.77
CA ALA A 27 -16.02 4.91 -0.29
C ALA A 27 -16.21 4.93 1.24
N LEU A 28 -15.13 5.18 1.99
CA LEU A 28 -15.15 5.20 3.45
C LEU A 28 -15.29 6.61 4.03
N GLY A 29 -15.26 7.65 3.20
CA GLY A 29 -15.28 9.05 3.66
C GLY A 29 -14.10 9.35 4.58
N LEU A 30 -12.88 8.98 4.17
CA LEU A 30 -11.70 9.15 5.01
C LEU A 30 -11.34 10.63 5.21
N ASP A 31 -11.06 11.00 6.44
CA ASP A 31 -10.53 12.32 6.78
C ASP A 31 -9.02 12.39 6.55
N ARG A 32 -8.33 11.26 6.79
CA ARG A 32 -6.89 11.10 6.55
C ARG A 32 -6.58 9.75 5.93
N LEU A 33 -5.51 9.69 5.14
CA LEU A 33 -4.94 8.46 4.61
C LEU A 33 -3.45 8.40 4.94
N LEU A 34 -3.02 7.33 5.60
CA LEU A 34 -1.63 7.08 5.97
C LEU A 34 -1.08 5.96 5.08
N LEU A 35 -0.10 6.27 4.23
CA LEU A 35 0.68 5.27 3.50
C LEU A 35 1.89 4.90 4.35
N ILE A 36 2.01 3.61 4.69
CA ILE A 36 3.07 3.12 5.60
C ILE A 36 3.91 2.06 4.88
N PRO A 37 5.08 2.45 4.34
CA PRO A 37 6.02 1.49 3.75
C PRO A 37 6.55 0.52 4.80
N ALA A 38 6.45 -0.80 4.51
CA ALA A 38 7.01 -1.83 5.36
C ALA A 38 8.55 -1.79 5.35
N SER A 39 9.18 -1.92 6.52
CA SER A 39 10.63 -2.08 6.62
C SER A 39 11.04 -3.47 6.10
N VAL A 40 10.70 -4.50 6.86
CA VAL A 40 10.91 -5.90 6.52
C VAL A 40 9.54 -6.59 6.47
N PRO A 41 8.98 -6.85 5.27
CA PRO A 41 7.70 -7.55 5.16
C PRO A 41 7.77 -8.94 5.83
N PRO A 42 6.83 -9.30 6.74
CA PRO A 42 6.92 -10.56 7.48
C PRO A 42 6.67 -11.80 6.62
N HIS A 43 6.00 -11.64 5.48
CA HIS A 43 5.55 -12.75 4.63
C HIS A 43 6.33 -12.89 3.32
N LYS A 44 7.32 -11.99 3.07
CA LYS A 44 7.95 -11.91 1.76
C LYS A 44 9.38 -11.36 1.85
N ALA A 45 10.35 -12.11 1.35
CA ALA A 45 11.67 -11.56 1.09
C ALA A 45 11.59 -10.52 -0.04
N LEU A 46 12.32 -9.42 0.11
CA LEU A 46 12.42 -8.43 -0.95
C LEU A 46 13.29 -8.99 -2.09
N PRO A 47 12.88 -8.81 -3.36
CA PRO A 47 13.70 -9.20 -4.51
C PRO A 47 15.04 -8.47 -4.50
N GLN A 48 16.06 -9.09 -5.08
CA GLN A 48 17.33 -8.41 -5.34
C GLN A 48 17.08 -7.16 -6.20
N GLY A 49 17.78 -6.06 -5.90
CA GLY A 49 17.59 -4.78 -6.59
C GLY A 49 16.35 -3.99 -6.13
N SER A 50 15.75 -4.39 -5.00
CA SER A 50 14.70 -3.58 -4.36
C SER A 50 15.25 -2.24 -3.91
N ALA A 51 14.42 -1.19 -3.99
CA ALA A 51 14.76 0.10 -3.45
C ALA A 51 14.90 0.04 -1.92
N GLU A 52 15.84 0.84 -1.40
CA GLU A 52 16.04 0.97 0.03
C GLU A 52 14.78 1.52 0.74
N PRO A 53 14.58 1.25 2.02
CA PRO A 53 13.42 1.73 2.77
C PRO A 53 13.21 3.24 2.65
N ALA A 54 14.27 4.04 2.68
CA ALA A 54 14.20 5.50 2.53
C ALA A 54 13.70 5.91 1.13
N ASP A 55 14.16 5.23 0.07
CA ASP A 55 13.69 5.49 -1.29
C ASP A 55 12.20 5.15 -1.44
N ARG A 56 11.74 4.05 -0.81
CA ARG A 56 10.33 3.64 -0.83
C ARG A 56 9.42 4.62 -0.08
N LEU A 57 9.91 5.18 1.02
CA LEU A 57 9.22 6.23 1.76
C LEU A 57 9.09 7.50 0.92
N GLU A 58 10.16 7.93 0.29
CA GLU A 58 10.15 9.13 -0.56
C GLU A 58 9.19 8.96 -1.75
N MET A 59 9.22 7.81 -2.42
CA MET A 59 8.26 7.52 -3.48
C MET A 59 6.81 7.51 -2.97
N ALA A 60 6.56 7.00 -1.76
CA ALA A 60 5.24 7.06 -1.14
C ALA A 60 4.81 8.50 -0.81
N ALA A 61 5.73 9.35 -0.35
CA ALA A 61 5.45 10.77 -0.09
C ALA A 61 5.11 11.53 -1.38
N LEU A 62 5.86 11.30 -2.46
CA LEU A 62 5.57 11.85 -3.78
C LEU A 62 4.21 11.40 -4.32
N ALA A 63 3.83 10.15 -4.06
CA ALA A 63 2.50 9.63 -4.41
C ALA A 63 1.39 10.28 -3.57
N CYS A 64 1.60 10.49 -2.27
CA CYS A 64 0.65 11.19 -1.40
C CYS A 64 0.31 12.59 -1.91
N ALA A 65 1.29 13.33 -2.43
CA ALA A 65 1.06 14.65 -3.01
C ALA A 65 0.05 14.61 -4.17
N GLN A 66 -0.04 13.49 -4.90
CA GLN A 66 -1.04 13.29 -5.97
C GLN A 66 -2.44 12.92 -5.43
N LEU A 67 -2.51 12.41 -4.20
CA LEU A 67 -3.78 12.09 -3.54
C LEU A 67 -4.42 13.30 -2.84
N GLY A 68 -3.63 14.34 -2.62
CA GLY A 68 -4.08 15.58 -1.99
C GLY A 68 -3.72 15.69 -0.50
N PRO A 69 -4.17 16.76 0.18
CA PRO A 69 -3.70 17.12 1.52
C PRO A 69 -4.12 16.17 2.63
N LYS A 70 -5.08 15.28 2.37
CA LYS A 70 -5.50 14.25 3.33
C LYS A 70 -4.56 13.05 3.39
N ALA A 71 -3.67 12.87 2.40
CA ALA A 71 -2.76 11.74 2.31
C ALA A 71 -1.36 12.10 2.83
N GLN A 72 -0.76 11.19 3.60
CA GLN A 72 0.57 11.35 4.17
C GLN A 72 1.31 10.00 4.18
N ALA A 73 2.60 10.01 3.82
CA ALA A 73 3.47 8.86 4.05
C ALA A 73 4.10 8.94 5.44
N LEU A 74 4.13 7.80 6.14
CA LEU A 74 4.74 7.68 7.47
C LEU A 74 5.86 6.64 7.48
N ASP A 75 6.92 6.92 8.20
CA ASP A 75 8.07 6.04 8.41
C ASP A 75 7.92 5.11 9.64
N THR A 76 6.71 4.98 10.16
CA THR A 76 6.39 4.25 11.41
C THR A 76 7.04 2.87 11.46
N GLU A 77 6.95 2.09 10.37
CA GLU A 77 7.54 0.76 10.32
C GLU A 77 9.05 0.79 10.03
N LEU A 78 9.55 1.83 9.38
CA LEU A 78 10.98 1.98 9.05
C LEU A 78 11.82 2.30 10.28
N ARG A 79 11.23 2.86 11.33
CA ARG A 79 11.90 3.17 12.60
C ARG A 79 12.05 1.95 13.52
N ARG A 80 11.33 0.85 13.22
CA ARG A 80 11.37 -0.37 14.03
C ARG A 80 12.38 -1.35 13.46
N THR A 81 13.04 -2.10 14.35
CA THR A 81 13.87 -3.23 13.99
C THR A 81 13.03 -4.51 13.86
N GLY A 82 13.42 -5.41 12.97
CA GLY A 82 12.72 -6.68 12.76
C GLY A 82 11.53 -6.60 11.80
N PRO A 83 10.68 -7.66 11.78
CA PRO A 83 9.53 -7.73 10.88
C PRO A 83 8.50 -6.64 11.15
N SER A 84 7.92 -6.09 10.08
CA SER A 84 6.86 -5.07 10.13
C SER A 84 5.49 -5.73 10.36
N TYR A 85 5.19 -6.12 11.60
CA TYR A 85 3.88 -6.67 11.93
C TYR A 85 2.82 -5.58 12.00
N THR A 86 1.72 -5.77 11.28
CA THR A 86 0.59 -4.83 11.22
C THR A 86 -0.02 -4.53 12.60
N VAL A 87 -0.09 -5.52 13.49
CA VAL A 87 -0.62 -5.34 14.84
C VAL A 87 0.15 -4.29 15.64
N ASP A 88 1.48 -4.25 15.49
CA ASP A 88 2.31 -3.29 16.22
C ASP A 88 2.13 -1.87 15.70
N THR A 89 1.94 -1.73 14.39
CA THR A 89 1.60 -0.46 13.75
C THR A 89 0.24 0.05 14.21
N LEU A 90 -0.76 -0.83 14.27
CA LEU A 90 -2.10 -0.47 14.74
C LEU A 90 -2.13 -0.13 16.23
N ARG A 91 -1.38 -0.83 17.08
CA ARG A 91 -1.24 -0.51 18.51
C ARG A 91 -0.65 0.89 18.71
N GLN A 92 0.41 1.21 17.95
CA GLN A 92 1.00 2.54 17.99
C GLN A 92 0.00 3.62 17.56
N LEU A 93 -0.64 3.44 16.40
CA LEU A 93 -1.62 4.40 15.88
C LEU A 93 -2.84 4.53 16.80
N ARG A 94 -3.26 3.48 17.48
CA ARG A 94 -4.35 3.54 18.47
C ARG A 94 -3.97 4.37 19.70
N MET A 95 -2.71 4.33 20.13
CA MET A 95 -2.23 5.21 21.22
C MET A 95 -2.16 6.68 20.79
N GLU A 96 -1.78 6.94 19.53
CA GLU A 96 -1.71 8.30 18.97
C GLU A 96 -3.10 8.87 18.64
N HIS A 97 -4.08 8.01 18.34
CA HIS A 97 -5.43 8.34 17.88
C HIS A 97 -6.50 7.53 18.65
N PRO A 98 -6.64 7.73 19.98
CA PRO A 98 -7.49 6.86 20.82
C PRO A 98 -8.97 6.90 20.47
N GLU A 99 -9.48 8.04 19.99
CA GLU A 99 -10.90 8.26 19.67
C GLU A 99 -11.22 8.17 18.18
N ASP A 100 -10.22 7.94 17.31
CA ASP A 100 -10.43 7.93 15.87
C ASP A 100 -10.81 6.53 15.36
N GLU A 101 -11.57 6.47 14.28
CA GLU A 101 -11.86 5.21 13.58
C GLU A 101 -10.67 4.87 12.67
N LEU A 102 -9.96 3.78 12.98
CA LEU A 102 -8.88 3.28 12.15
C LEU A 102 -9.42 2.29 11.12
N TRP A 103 -9.08 2.47 9.85
CA TRP A 103 -9.45 1.61 8.74
C TRP A 103 -8.19 1.02 8.09
N LEU A 104 -7.95 -0.28 8.30
CA LEU A 104 -6.86 -1.00 7.66
C LEU A 104 -7.26 -1.38 6.23
N LEU A 105 -6.55 -0.84 5.25
CA LEU A 105 -6.82 -1.04 3.82
C LEU A 105 -5.93 -2.14 3.26
N MET A 106 -6.52 -3.09 2.53
CA MET A 106 -5.78 -4.23 1.99
C MET A 106 -6.40 -4.79 0.70
N GLY A 107 -5.56 -5.40 -0.12
CA GLY A 107 -6.00 -6.13 -1.31
C GLY A 107 -6.65 -7.47 -0.98
N THR A 108 -7.32 -8.06 -1.98
CA THR A 108 -8.04 -9.33 -1.88
C THR A 108 -7.21 -10.44 -1.23
N ASP A 109 -5.98 -10.70 -1.68
CA ASP A 109 -5.14 -11.79 -1.16
C ASP A 109 -4.81 -11.62 0.34
N MET A 110 -4.55 -10.38 0.74
CA MET A 110 -4.27 -10.05 2.13
C MET A 110 -5.52 -10.23 2.98
N PHE A 111 -6.67 -9.82 2.48
CA PHE A 111 -7.96 -9.97 3.17
C PHE A 111 -8.35 -11.44 3.36
N LEU A 112 -8.21 -12.27 2.33
CA LEU A 112 -8.51 -13.70 2.40
C LEU A 112 -7.54 -14.47 3.31
N SER A 113 -6.34 -13.93 3.55
CA SER A 113 -5.35 -14.52 4.44
C SER A 113 -5.29 -13.93 5.85
N LEU A 114 -6.11 -12.93 6.16
CA LEU A 114 -6.01 -12.10 7.36
C LEU A 114 -6.05 -12.90 8.67
N GLU A 115 -6.85 -13.97 8.75
CA GLU A 115 -6.91 -14.82 9.95
C GLU A 115 -5.58 -15.53 10.28
N ARG A 116 -4.68 -15.65 9.32
CA ARG A 116 -3.34 -16.26 9.49
C ARG A 116 -2.27 -15.24 9.89
N TRP A 117 -2.62 -13.97 9.98
CA TRP A 117 -1.67 -12.93 10.34
C TRP A 117 -1.34 -13.00 11.83
N TYR A 118 -0.14 -12.53 12.16
CA TYR A 118 0.30 -12.44 13.54
C TYR A 118 -0.65 -11.55 14.36
N HIS A 119 -1.23 -12.12 15.43
CA HIS A 119 -2.26 -11.46 16.25
C HIS A 119 -3.47 -10.94 15.45
N ALA A 120 -4.02 -11.76 14.55
CA ALA A 120 -5.17 -11.38 13.71
C ALA A 120 -6.39 -10.89 14.53
N SER A 121 -6.69 -11.49 15.68
CA SER A 121 -7.77 -11.04 16.57
C SER A 121 -7.56 -9.63 17.09
N ASP A 122 -6.31 -9.28 17.45
CA ASP A 122 -5.98 -7.93 17.91
C ASP A 122 -6.10 -6.92 16.77
N ILE A 123 -5.66 -7.28 15.55
CA ILE A 123 -5.83 -6.45 14.35
C ILE A 123 -7.30 -6.10 14.15
N LEU A 124 -8.18 -7.11 14.19
CA LEU A 124 -9.62 -6.97 13.98
C LEU A 124 -10.33 -6.19 15.10
N SER A 125 -9.76 -6.15 16.31
CA SER A 125 -10.26 -5.33 17.42
C SER A 125 -9.78 -3.88 17.39
N LEU A 126 -8.60 -3.63 16.79
CA LEU A 126 -7.96 -2.31 16.73
C LEU A 126 -8.43 -1.47 15.55
N ALA A 127 -8.81 -2.10 14.44
CA ALA A 127 -9.17 -1.41 13.22
C ALA A 127 -10.32 -2.09 12.46
N HIS A 128 -11.14 -1.30 11.80
CA HIS A 128 -12.04 -1.74 10.75
C HIS A 128 -11.25 -2.16 9.52
N ILE A 129 -11.82 -3.02 8.69
CA ILE A 129 -11.16 -3.54 7.49
C ILE A 129 -11.80 -2.97 6.23
N GLY A 130 -10.98 -2.36 5.37
CA GLY A 130 -11.35 -1.97 4.01
C GLY A 130 -10.65 -2.90 3.00
N ALA A 131 -11.40 -3.83 2.43
CA ALA A 131 -10.86 -4.78 1.45
C ALA A 131 -11.17 -4.34 0.03
N PHE A 132 -10.13 -4.22 -0.81
CA PHE A 132 -10.31 -3.91 -2.22
C PHE A 132 -10.80 -5.14 -2.98
N ASP A 133 -11.91 -4.96 -3.70
CA ASP A 133 -12.40 -5.95 -4.66
C ASP A 133 -11.61 -5.85 -5.97
N ARG A 134 -11.27 -6.99 -6.55
CA ARG A 134 -10.63 -7.04 -7.87
C ARG A 134 -11.67 -6.96 -8.99
N ALA A 135 -11.31 -6.33 -10.11
CA ALA A 135 -12.16 -6.33 -11.29
C ALA A 135 -12.41 -7.76 -11.84
N HIS A 136 -11.44 -8.65 -11.65
CA HIS A 136 -11.47 -10.04 -12.11
C HIS A 136 -11.14 -10.98 -10.95
N PRO A 137 -12.16 -11.43 -10.17
CA PRO A 137 -11.96 -12.40 -9.10
C PRO A 137 -11.35 -13.71 -9.63
N GLN A 138 -10.41 -14.28 -8.87
CA GLN A 138 -9.89 -15.61 -9.19
C GLN A 138 -10.86 -16.70 -8.70
N PRO A 139 -10.88 -17.89 -9.33
CA PRO A 139 -11.66 -19.01 -8.82
C PRO A 139 -11.33 -19.31 -7.35
N GLY A 140 -12.35 -19.38 -6.49
CA GLY A 140 -12.20 -19.61 -5.04
C GLY A 140 -12.04 -18.35 -4.19
N GLU A 141 -11.95 -17.17 -4.76
CA GLU A 141 -11.99 -15.90 -4.02
C GLU A 141 -13.45 -15.55 -3.69
N ASP A 142 -13.83 -15.63 -2.41
CA ASP A 142 -15.14 -15.24 -1.93
C ASP A 142 -14.99 -14.19 -0.81
N LEU A 143 -14.89 -12.93 -1.21
CA LEU A 143 -14.79 -11.80 -0.28
C LEU A 143 -16.02 -11.69 0.63
N ALA A 144 -17.22 -12.06 0.12
CA ALA A 144 -18.45 -11.99 0.91
C ALA A 144 -18.47 -13.06 1.99
N ALA A 145 -17.99 -14.27 1.70
CA ALA A 145 -17.85 -15.34 2.69
C ALA A 145 -16.83 -14.95 3.76
N GLN A 146 -15.65 -14.44 3.36
CA GLN A 146 -14.62 -13.99 4.28
C GLN A 146 -15.11 -12.84 5.17
N LYS A 147 -15.83 -11.87 4.61
CA LYS A 147 -16.46 -10.79 5.36
C LYS A 147 -17.39 -11.36 6.44
N ARG A 148 -18.36 -12.21 6.06
CA ARG A 148 -19.30 -12.84 7.02
C ARG A 148 -18.57 -13.59 8.12
N LEU A 149 -17.53 -14.32 7.79
CA LEU A 149 -16.71 -15.06 8.75
C LEU A 149 -16.06 -14.12 9.77
N LEU A 150 -15.41 -13.05 9.32
CA LEU A 150 -14.73 -12.09 10.21
C LEU A 150 -15.73 -11.33 11.08
N GLU A 151 -16.86 -10.92 10.53
CA GLU A 151 -17.94 -10.25 11.28
C GLU A 151 -18.55 -11.17 12.34
N THR A 152 -18.85 -12.44 11.99
CA THR A 152 -19.48 -13.38 12.91
C THR A 152 -18.52 -13.87 13.99
N LYS A 153 -17.28 -14.20 13.63
CA LYS A 153 -16.33 -14.84 14.54
C LYS A 153 -15.62 -13.84 15.45
N TYR A 154 -15.32 -12.64 14.93
CA TYR A 154 -14.50 -11.66 15.65
C TYR A 154 -15.25 -10.35 15.97
N GLY A 155 -16.51 -10.19 15.53
CA GLY A 155 -17.23 -8.93 15.65
C GLY A 155 -16.60 -7.79 14.85
N ALA A 156 -15.83 -8.11 13.81
CA ALA A 156 -15.14 -7.13 13.01
C ALA A 156 -16.09 -6.27 12.18
N THR A 157 -15.68 -5.06 11.82
CA THR A 157 -16.37 -4.22 10.83
C THR A 157 -15.62 -4.30 9.52
N VAL A 158 -16.27 -4.75 8.45
CA VAL A 158 -15.65 -4.97 7.14
C VAL A 158 -16.43 -4.26 6.05
N ALA A 159 -15.72 -3.43 5.27
CA ALA A 159 -16.23 -2.83 4.04
C ALA A 159 -15.49 -3.43 2.83
N ILE A 160 -16.27 -3.92 1.85
CA ILE A 160 -15.73 -4.29 0.54
C ILE A 160 -15.78 -3.05 -0.36
N ILE A 161 -14.62 -2.62 -0.81
CA ILE A 161 -14.44 -1.42 -1.61
C ILE A 161 -14.42 -1.81 -3.08
N ALA A 162 -15.49 -1.51 -3.79
CA ALA A 162 -15.55 -1.72 -5.23
C ALA A 162 -14.57 -0.78 -5.93
N ASN A 163 -13.54 -1.32 -6.53
CA ASN A 163 -12.57 -0.56 -7.29
C ASN A 163 -12.85 -0.73 -8.79
N ARG A 164 -13.81 0.02 -9.33
CA ARG A 164 -14.23 -0.05 -10.74
C ARG A 164 -13.16 0.41 -11.74
N GLN A 165 -12.12 1.08 -11.28
CA GLN A 165 -11.00 1.56 -12.09
C GLN A 165 -9.71 0.78 -11.78
N VAL A 166 -9.85 -0.48 -11.37
CA VAL A 166 -8.69 -1.31 -10.99
C VAL A 166 -7.72 -1.39 -12.17
N ILE A 167 -6.57 -0.79 -11.96
CA ILE A 167 -5.39 -1.17 -12.69
C ILE A 167 -4.88 -2.41 -11.95
N ASP A 168 -5.14 -3.60 -12.48
CA ASP A 168 -4.57 -4.86 -11.97
C ASP A 168 -3.07 -4.85 -12.29
N LEU A 169 -2.32 -4.24 -11.40
CA LEU A 169 -0.90 -3.95 -11.57
C LEU A 169 -0.15 -4.32 -10.29
N SER A 170 0.89 -5.11 -10.42
CA SER A 170 1.79 -5.43 -9.34
C SER A 170 3.10 -4.66 -9.43
N SER A 171 3.74 -4.39 -8.30
CA SER A 171 5.09 -3.79 -8.28
C SER A 171 6.12 -4.64 -9.03
N THR A 172 5.93 -5.94 -9.14
CA THR A 172 6.78 -6.84 -9.94
C THR A 172 6.69 -6.51 -11.43
N GLN A 173 5.47 -6.39 -11.95
CA GLN A 173 5.25 -5.99 -13.36
C GLN A 173 5.82 -4.59 -13.64
N VAL A 174 5.70 -3.68 -12.67
CA VAL A 174 6.30 -2.33 -12.81
C VAL A 174 7.82 -2.41 -12.90
N ARG A 175 8.48 -3.17 -12.03
CA ARG A 175 9.95 -3.33 -12.06
C ARG A 175 10.42 -3.98 -13.37
N GLU A 176 9.73 -5.01 -13.85
CA GLU A 176 10.03 -5.66 -15.12
C GLU A 176 9.87 -4.69 -16.31
N ALA A 177 8.82 -3.88 -16.32
CA ALA A 177 8.61 -2.87 -17.35
C ALA A 177 9.70 -1.80 -17.31
N LEU A 178 10.09 -1.33 -16.13
CA LEU A 178 11.15 -0.33 -15.95
C LEU A 178 12.51 -0.86 -16.41
N ALA A 179 12.87 -2.09 -16.04
CA ALA A 179 14.10 -2.75 -16.49
C ALA A 179 14.16 -2.94 -18.03
N ALA A 180 12.98 -3.02 -18.67
CA ALA A 180 12.85 -3.09 -20.12
C ALA A 180 12.72 -1.70 -20.82
N GLY A 181 13.02 -0.60 -20.10
CA GLY A 181 12.93 0.76 -20.62
C GLY A 181 11.49 1.25 -20.88
N ARG A 182 10.52 0.65 -20.22
CA ARG A 182 9.08 0.94 -20.34
C ARG A 182 8.51 1.25 -18.95
N GLY A 183 7.19 1.41 -18.83
CA GLY A 183 6.51 1.48 -17.53
C GLY A 183 6.42 2.88 -16.93
N ARG A 184 6.81 3.94 -17.63
CA ARG A 184 6.59 5.32 -17.19
C ARG A 184 5.11 5.62 -16.94
N ASP A 185 4.26 5.12 -17.80
CA ASP A 185 2.79 5.26 -17.74
C ASP A 185 2.15 4.53 -16.54
N LEU A 186 2.87 3.57 -15.94
CA LEU A 186 2.44 2.83 -14.75
C LEU A 186 2.67 3.62 -13.45
N LEU A 187 3.44 4.69 -13.51
CA LEU A 187 3.85 5.54 -12.39
C LEU A 187 3.31 6.97 -12.54
N THR A 188 3.32 7.72 -11.46
CA THR A 188 3.17 9.18 -11.56
C THR A 188 4.48 9.82 -11.98
N ASP A 189 4.42 10.98 -12.64
CA ASP A 189 5.64 11.65 -13.10
C ASP A 189 6.62 11.97 -11.96
N PRO A 190 6.19 12.43 -10.75
CA PRO A 190 7.12 12.63 -9.64
C PRO A 190 7.83 11.36 -9.18
N VAL A 191 7.11 10.23 -9.10
CA VAL A 191 7.69 8.94 -8.71
C VAL A 191 8.65 8.45 -9.79
N TYR A 192 8.27 8.51 -11.07
CA TYR A 192 9.15 8.12 -12.16
C TYR A 192 10.43 8.99 -12.22
N GLY A 193 10.29 10.31 -12.09
CA GLY A 193 11.43 11.21 -12.03
C GLY A 193 12.38 10.94 -10.84
N TYR A 194 11.82 10.54 -9.69
CA TYR A 194 12.63 10.09 -8.56
C TYR A 194 13.42 8.82 -8.89
N ILE A 195 12.75 7.81 -9.45
CA ILE A 195 13.37 6.54 -9.88
C ILE A 195 14.55 6.80 -10.85
N GLN A 196 14.35 7.68 -11.84
CA GLN A 196 15.40 8.07 -12.80
C GLN A 196 16.59 8.72 -12.09
N ARG A 197 16.37 9.74 -11.26
CA ARG A 197 17.45 10.44 -10.56
C ARG A 197 18.26 9.53 -9.64
N ARG A 198 17.61 8.51 -9.05
CA ARG A 198 18.23 7.55 -8.14
C ARG A 198 18.78 6.31 -8.81
N GLY A 199 18.55 6.14 -10.13
CA GLY A 199 18.96 4.95 -10.88
C GLY A 199 18.33 3.64 -10.36
N LEU A 200 17.09 3.70 -9.86
CA LEU A 200 16.41 2.54 -9.29
C LEU A 200 15.84 1.64 -10.38
N TYR A 201 15.72 0.36 -10.07
CA TYR A 201 15.04 -0.66 -10.90
C TYR A 201 15.61 -0.78 -12.32
N GLY A 202 16.92 -0.50 -12.52
CA GLY A 202 17.56 -0.57 -13.83
C GLY A 202 17.25 0.61 -14.77
N VAL A 203 16.59 1.64 -14.26
CA VAL A 203 16.39 2.89 -15.02
C VAL A 203 17.67 3.70 -14.96
N HIS A 204 18.32 3.87 -16.11
CA HIS A 204 19.53 4.70 -16.22
C HIS A 204 19.14 6.14 -16.55
N THR A 205 19.86 7.09 -15.94
CA THR A 205 19.80 8.49 -16.36
C THR A 205 20.50 8.58 -17.71
N ASP A 206 19.76 8.86 -18.79
CA ASP A 206 20.37 9.19 -20.07
C ASP A 206 21.13 10.52 -19.93
N LEU A 207 22.42 10.43 -19.61
CA LEU A 207 23.34 11.58 -19.58
C LEU A 207 23.76 12.03 -21.00
N HIS A 208 23.06 11.60 -22.05
CA HIS A 208 23.45 11.85 -23.44
C HIS A 208 22.90 13.14 -24.07
N HIS A 209 22.41 14.11 -23.30
CA HIS A 209 21.96 15.40 -23.87
C HIS A 209 22.67 16.64 -23.29
N LEU A 210 23.91 16.52 -22.85
CA LEU A 210 24.76 17.67 -22.54
C LEU A 210 26.12 17.52 -23.24
N THR A 211 26.12 17.49 -24.55
CA THR A 211 27.28 17.97 -25.31
C THR A 211 26.99 19.42 -25.65
N PRO A 212 27.75 20.39 -25.10
CA PRO A 212 27.74 21.74 -25.65
C PRO A 212 28.44 21.72 -27.00
N ASP A 213 27.83 22.31 -28.00
CA ASP A 213 28.48 22.75 -29.24
C ASP A 213 29.50 23.88 -28.96
#